data_bc2e2e7c8d888d376ad628c4effda1d4
#
_entry.id   bc2e2e7c8d888d376ad628c4effda1d4
#
_cell.length_a   1.000
_cell.length_b   1.000
_cell.length_c   1.000
_cell.angle_alpha   90.00
_cell.angle_beta   90.00
_cell.angle_gamma   90.00
#
_symmetry.space_group_name_H-M   'P 1'
#
loop_
_entity.id
_entity.type
_entity.pdbx_description
1 polymer ?
#
loop_
_entity_poly.entity_id
_entity_poly.type
_entity_poly.pdbx_seq_one_letter_code
_entity_poly.pdbx_strand_id
1 'polypeptide(L)'
;MIKITTENNFFKPDTFDEFKDYIYKELLSRPSISLDKGGEVNTEVSLVQDNIGRVVMHLNIHKIPEDVYSRTFWYANKIDKNMIPNTFMFARYSKQYGIPKLFPHIDNSNTDFTIDCQIESTIQWPIVIENNRYILNNNDAIVFESSKYAHWREPILFKDEDYVDMAFFHFIHKDKPNNFKKKASIRGDYIFNYYKKEKELT
;
A
#
# COMPACT_ATOMS: atom_id res chain seq x y z
N MET A 1 -3.96 16.79 -13.39
CA MET A 1 -4.34 15.34 -13.35
C MET A 1 -3.04 14.54 -13.22
N ILE A 2 -2.87 13.84 -12.13
CA ILE A 2 -1.66 13.03 -11.89
C ILE A 2 -1.76 11.79 -12.78
N LYS A 3 -0.74 11.57 -13.60
CA LYS A 3 -0.66 10.37 -14.43
C LYS A 3 -0.21 9.19 -13.56
N ILE A 4 -0.81 8.02 -13.75
CA ILE A 4 -0.31 6.79 -13.14
C ILE A 4 1.08 6.53 -13.71
N THR A 5 2.09 6.41 -12.84
CA THR A 5 3.50 6.18 -13.24
C THR A 5 4.12 5.08 -12.40
N THR A 6 5.02 4.32 -13.01
CA THR A 6 5.91 3.40 -12.32
C THR A 6 7.32 3.98 -12.30
N GLU A 7 7.99 3.85 -11.16
CA GLU A 7 9.37 4.27 -10.96
C GLU A 7 10.18 3.04 -10.55
N ASN A 8 11.12 2.64 -11.39
CA ASN A 8 12.00 1.52 -11.10
C ASN A 8 13.14 2.00 -10.21
N ASN A 9 13.56 1.15 -9.26
CA ASN A 9 14.59 1.46 -8.27
C ASN A 9 14.31 2.82 -7.60
N PHE A 10 13.13 2.93 -7.00
CA PHE A 10 12.61 4.19 -6.45
C PHE A 10 13.55 4.83 -5.42
N PHE A 11 14.15 4.01 -4.56
CA PHE A 11 15.21 4.42 -3.64
C PHE A 11 16.60 4.05 -4.20
N LYS A 12 17.64 4.74 -3.76
CA LYS A 12 19.01 4.27 -3.95
C LYS A 12 19.23 2.95 -3.22
N PRO A 13 20.11 2.06 -3.67
CA PRO A 13 20.30 0.75 -3.05
C PRO A 13 20.54 0.82 -1.53
N ASP A 14 21.49 1.62 -1.07
CA ASP A 14 21.81 1.75 0.35
C ASP A 14 20.62 2.28 1.18
N THR A 15 19.88 3.25 0.65
CA THR A 15 18.66 3.79 1.27
C THR A 15 17.56 2.72 1.34
N PHE A 16 17.43 1.90 0.31
CA PHE A 16 16.45 0.83 0.26
C PHE A 16 16.76 -0.27 1.27
N ASP A 17 18.03 -0.67 1.38
CA ASP A 17 18.48 -1.68 2.33
C ASP A 17 18.27 -1.19 3.79
N GLU A 18 18.66 0.05 4.09
CA GLU A 18 18.40 0.67 5.40
C GLU A 18 16.91 0.72 5.74
N PHE A 19 16.07 1.06 4.76
CA PHE A 19 14.62 1.11 4.96
C PHE A 19 14.03 -0.28 5.19
N LYS A 20 14.48 -1.28 4.46
CA LYS A 20 14.07 -2.67 4.62
C LYS A 20 14.43 -3.19 6.01
N ASP A 21 15.65 -2.94 6.47
CA ASP A 21 16.11 -3.31 7.82
C ASP A 21 15.29 -2.63 8.90
N TYR A 22 14.99 -1.34 8.75
CA TYR A 22 14.11 -0.59 9.64
C TYR A 22 12.72 -1.24 9.74
N ILE A 23 12.09 -1.53 8.59
CA ILE A 23 10.76 -2.15 8.55
C ILE A 23 10.76 -3.49 9.28
N TYR A 24 11.72 -4.35 9.02
CA TYR A 24 11.73 -5.70 9.59
C TYR A 24 12.03 -5.68 11.09
N LYS A 25 12.88 -4.79 11.53
CA LYS A 25 13.12 -4.58 12.97
C LYS A 25 11.83 -4.12 13.67
N GLU A 26 11.11 -3.17 13.09
CA GLU A 26 9.84 -2.69 13.64
C GLU A 26 8.77 -3.80 13.64
N LEU A 27 8.65 -4.57 12.55
CA LEU A 27 7.69 -5.66 12.44
C LEU A 27 7.92 -6.74 13.50
N LEU A 28 9.17 -7.11 13.76
CA LEU A 28 9.53 -8.13 14.76
C LEU A 28 9.36 -7.63 16.20
N SER A 29 9.50 -6.32 16.43
CA SER A 29 9.43 -5.74 17.77
C SER A 29 8.01 -5.45 18.26
N ARG A 30 7.03 -5.37 17.34
CA ARG A 30 5.66 -4.99 17.68
C ARG A 30 4.75 -6.19 17.91
N PRO A 31 3.91 -6.16 18.96
CA PRO A 31 2.88 -7.17 19.13
C PRO A 31 1.86 -7.07 18.01
N SER A 32 1.45 -8.22 17.49
CA SER A 32 0.38 -8.32 16.49
C SER A 32 -0.97 -8.53 17.19
N ILE A 33 -1.96 -7.72 16.83
CA ILE A 33 -3.33 -7.83 17.31
C ILE A 33 -4.30 -7.99 16.13
N SER A 34 -5.35 -8.80 16.32
CA SER A 34 -6.41 -8.94 15.31
C SER A 34 -7.29 -7.69 15.31
N LEU A 35 -7.62 -7.20 14.11
CA LEU A 35 -8.52 -6.06 13.93
C LEU A 35 -9.92 -6.34 14.52
N ASP A 36 -10.38 -7.60 14.46
CA ASP A 36 -11.69 -8.04 14.99
C ASP A 36 -11.82 -7.88 16.51
N LYS A 37 -10.71 -7.67 17.22
CA LYS A 37 -10.70 -7.44 18.67
C LYS A 37 -10.79 -5.97 19.06
N GLY A 38 -11.09 -5.06 18.13
CA GLY A 38 -11.34 -3.65 18.40
C GLY A 38 -10.11 -2.84 18.81
N GLY A 39 -8.93 -3.21 18.31
CA GLY A 39 -7.71 -2.46 18.57
C GLY A 39 -7.70 -1.10 17.85
N GLU A 40 -7.30 -0.04 18.56
CA GLU A 40 -6.99 1.24 17.92
C GLU A 40 -5.70 1.13 17.10
N VAL A 41 -5.74 1.74 15.91
CA VAL A 41 -4.57 1.82 15.03
C VAL A 41 -3.58 2.83 15.63
N ASN A 42 -2.49 2.32 16.17
CA ASN A 42 -1.40 3.17 16.68
C ASN A 42 -0.04 2.69 16.12
N THR A 43 1.02 3.43 16.39
CA THR A 43 2.36 3.10 15.90
C THR A 43 3.09 2.01 16.72
N GLU A 44 2.45 1.46 17.76
CA GLU A 44 3.07 0.51 18.69
C GLU A 44 2.66 -0.94 18.43
N VAL A 45 1.63 -1.17 17.62
CA VAL A 45 1.11 -2.49 17.30
C VAL A 45 1.06 -2.73 15.79
N SER A 46 1.10 -4.00 15.41
CA SER A 46 0.79 -4.45 14.06
C SER A 46 -0.63 -5.02 14.04
N LEU A 47 -1.43 -4.63 13.03
CA LEU A 47 -2.83 -5.06 12.88
C LEU A 47 -2.93 -6.21 11.90
N VAL A 48 -3.41 -7.35 12.36
CA VAL A 48 -3.75 -8.47 11.49
C VAL A 48 -5.14 -8.26 10.90
N GLN A 49 -5.24 -8.30 9.59
CA GLN A 49 -6.46 -8.22 8.80
C GLN A 49 -6.65 -9.56 8.09
N ASP A 50 -7.21 -10.52 8.79
CA ASP A 50 -7.38 -11.91 8.34
C ASP A 50 -8.31 -12.03 7.12
N ASN A 51 -9.34 -11.19 7.03
CA ASN A 51 -10.26 -11.13 5.89
C ASN A 51 -9.60 -10.77 4.56
N ILE A 52 -8.39 -10.21 4.58
CA ILE A 52 -7.58 -9.86 3.38
C ILE A 52 -6.16 -10.42 3.43
N GLY A 53 -5.88 -11.28 4.42
CA GLY A 53 -4.64 -12.04 4.52
C GLY A 53 -3.39 -11.18 4.65
N ARG A 54 -3.43 -10.14 5.51
CA ARG A 54 -2.27 -9.27 5.73
C ARG A 54 -2.10 -8.82 7.17
N VAL A 55 -0.88 -8.45 7.52
CA VAL A 55 -0.56 -7.62 8.68
C VAL A 55 -0.19 -6.22 8.21
N VAL A 56 -0.68 -5.19 8.91
CA VAL A 56 -0.40 -3.78 8.63
C VAL A 56 0.27 -3.13 9.82
N MET A 57 1.26 -2.31 9.54
CA MET A 57 2.01 -1.55 10.54
C MET A 57 2.09 -0.08 10.11
N HIS A 58 1.67 0.85 10.99
CA HIS A 58 1.90 2.27 10.75
C HIS A 58 3.36 2.62 11.04
N LEU A 59 4.00 3.28 10.10
CA LEU A 59 5.38 3.75 10.23
C LEU A 59 5.39 5.14 10.87
N ASN A 60 6.21 5.32 11.90
CA ASN A 60 6.41 6.65 12.47
C ASN A 60 7.29 7.47 11.53
N ILE A 61 6.72 8.51 10.92
CA ILE A 61 7.41 9.37 9.94
C ILE A 61 8.66 10.07 10.50
N HIS A 62 8.77 10.19 11.82
CA HIS A 62 9.95 10.77 12.50
C HIS A 62 11.04 9.73 12.80
N LYS A 63 10.80 8.45 12.56
CA LYS A 63 11.73 7.35 12.82
C LYS A 63 12.18 6.61 11.55
N ILE A 64 11.49 6.81 10.43
CA ILE A 64 11.95 6.24 9.15
C ILE A 64 13.26 6.90 8.74
N PRO A 65 14.13 6.21 7.97
CA PRO A 65 15.36 6.81 7.46
C PRO A 65 15.09 8.14 6.73
N GLU A 66 15.91 9.15 6.99
CA GLU A 66 15.71 10.51 6.46
C GLU A 66 15.67 10.55 4.94
N ASP A 67 16.50 9.75 4.28
CA ASP A 67 16.55 9.67 2.83
C ASP A 67 15.25 9.09 2.24
N VAL A 68 14.59 8.17 2.95
CA VAL A 68 13.28 7.62 2.55
C VAL A 68 12.21 8.70 2.63
N TYR A 69 12.14 9.42 3.75
CA TYR A 69 11.22 10.54 3.93
C TYR A 69 11.47 11.61 2.86
N SER A 70 12.71 12.05 2.72
CA SER A 70 13.11 13.10 1.79
C SER A 70 12.78 12.74 0.34
N ARG A 71 13.05 11.49 -0.07
CA ARG A 71 12.75 11.00 -1.42
C ARG A 71 11.25 10.98 -1.71
N THR A 72 10.45 10.43 -0.81
CA THR A 72 8.99 10.34 -0.97
C THR A 72 8.34 11.73 -0.98
N PHE A 73 8.75 12.60 -0.06
CA PHE A 73 8.26 13.96 0.02
C PHE A 73 8.66 14.82 -1.19
N TRP A 74 9.92 14.71 -1.63
CA TRP A 74 10.38 15.37 -2.85
C TRP A 74 9.54 14.96 -4.07
N TYR A 75 9.27 13.64 -4.19
CA TYR A 75 8.50 13.11 -5.31
C TYR A 75 7.06 13.63 -5.28
N ALA A 76 6.41 13.61 -4.12
CA ALA A 76 5.07 14.14 -3.95
C ALA A 76 5.00 15.63 -4.30
N ASN A 77 5.97 16.43 -3.85
CA ASN A 77 6.05 17.87 -4.13
C ASN A 77 6.38 18.20 -5.60
N LYS A 78 7.08 17.31 -6.29
CA LYS A 78 7.30 17.44 -7.74
C LYS A 78 5.98 17.33 -8.52
N ILE A 79 5.04 16.54 -8.00
CA ILE A 79 3.70 16.37 -8.57
C ILE A 79 2.81 17.56 -8.21
N ASP A 80 2.72 17.89 -6.94
CA ASP A 80 2.01 19.06 -6.43
C ASP A 80 2.70 19.58 -5.15
N LYS A 81 3.14 20.85 -5.19
CA LYS A 81 3.81 21.53 -4.06
C LYS A 81 2.97 21.65 -2.79
N ASN A 82 1.68 21.39 -2.89
CA ASN A 82 0.75 21.43 -1.78
C ASN A 82 0.52 20.07 -1.12
N MET A 83 1.21 19.03 -1.56
CA MET A 83 1.13 17.71 -0.93
C MET A 83 1.90 17.70 0.38
N ILE A 84 1.25 17.20 1.43
CA ILE A 84 1.86 16.94 2.74
C ILE A 84 1.70 15.45 3.09
N PRO A 85 2.66 14.85 3.82
CA PRO A 85 2.54 13.49 4.30
C PRO A 85 1.31 13.33 5.21
N ASN A 86 0.60 12.23 5.04
CA ASN A 86 -0.53 11.87 5.90
C ASN A 86 -0.26 10.59 6.68
N THR A 87 -0.16 9.47 5.98
CA THR A 87 0.03 8.16 6.62
C THR A 87 1.07 7.36 5.86
N PHE A 88 2.07 6.86 6.57
CA PHE A 88 3.03 5.92 6.03
C PHE A 88 2.77 4.56 6.68
N MET A 89 2.68 3.52 5.87
CA MET A 89 2.35 2.17 6.32
C MET A 89 3.23 1.15 5.63
N PHE A 90 3.39 0.02 6.32
CA PHE A 90 3.89 -1.22 5.74
C PHE A 90 2.79 -2.27 5.82
N ALA A 91 2.70 -3.15 4.83
CA ALA A 91 1.86 -4.34 4.87
C ALA A 91 2.59 -5.55 4.33
N ARG A 92 2.51 -6.67 5.06
CA ARG A 92 2.87 -8.00 4.57
C ARG A 92 1.62 -8.79 4.28
N TYR A 93 1.46 -9.23 3.05
CA TYR A 93 0.44 -10.17 2.62
C TYR A 93 1.02 -11.58 2.63
N SER A 94 0.38 -12.50 3.34
CA SER A 94 0.80 -13.90 3.45
C SER A 94 -0.34 -14.75 3.98
N LYS A 95 -0.37 -16.04 3.61
CA LYS A 95 -1.33 -17.01 4.17
C LYS A 95 -1.26 -17.15 5.68
N GLN A 96 -0.14 -16.81 6.30
CA GLN A 96 -0.02 -16.76 7.76
C GLN A 96 -1.09 -15.87 8.42
N TYR A 97 -1.58 -14.85 7.70
CA TYR A 97 -2.56 -13.88 8.19
C TYR A 97 -3.96 -14.09 7.61
N GLY A 98 -4.18 -15.12 6.79
CA GLY A 98 -5.41 -15.39 6.07
C GLY A 98 -5.17 -15.52 4.56
N ILE A 99 -6.22 -15.48 3.75
CA ILE A 99 -6.08 -15.57 2.28
C ILE A 99 -5.71 -14.19 1.72
N PRO A 100 -4.48 -14.00 1.17
CA PRO A 100 -4.08 -12.73 0.61
C PRO A 100 -4.97 -12.30 -0.55
N LYS A 101 -5.58 -11.12 -0.42
CA LYS A 101 -6.43 -10.51 -1.43
C LYS A 101 -6.54 -9.01 -1.21
N LEU A 102 -6.78 -8.29 -2.28
CA LEU A 102 -7.08 -6.86 -2.23
C LEU A 102 -8.17 -6.58 -3.26
N PHE A 103 -9.38 -6.39 -2.78
CA PHE A 103 -10.55 -6.14 -3.61
C PHE A 103 -10.46 -4.78 -4.33
N PRO A 104 -11.19 -4.62 -5.46
CA PRO A 104 -11.36 -3.31 -6.09
C PRO A 104 -11.89 -2.28 -5.09
N HIS A 105 -11.12 -1.22 -4.87
CA HIS A 105 -11.46 -0.14 -3.96
C HIS A 105 -10.87 1.19 -4.41
N ILE A 106 -11.30 2.24 -3.77
CA ILE A 106 -10.75 3.59 -3.85
C ILE A 106 -10.40 3.99 -2.43
N ASP A 107 -9.25 4.57 -2.23
CA ASP A 107 -8.79 4.97 -0.90
C ASP A 107 -9.70 5.99 -0.24
N ASN A 108 -9.56 6.11 1.07
CA ASN A 108 -10.32 7.05 1.86
C ASN A 108 -10.04 8.50 1.42
N SER A 109 -11.01 9.37 1.73
CA SER A 109 -10.89 10.81 1.48
C SER A 109 -9.70 11.49 2.15
N ASN A 110 -9.02 10.80 3.06
CA ASN A 110 -7.80 11.27 3.74
C ASN A 110 -6.51 10.97 2.96
N THR A 111 -6.63 10.36 1.77
CA THR A 111 -5.49 10.11 0.87
C THR A 111 -5.85 10.68 -0.48
N ASP A 112 -5.07 11.64 -0.98
CA ASP A 112 -5.26 12.16 -2.33
C ASP A 112 -4.37 11.41 -3.31
N PHE A 113 -3.20 11.02 -2.83
CA PHE A 113 -2.11 10.51 -3.63
C PHE A 113 -1.32 9.46 -2.84
N THR A 114 -0.90 8.41 -3.51
CA THR A 114 -0.07 7.37 -2.92
C THR A 114 1.18 7.09 -3.75
N ILE A 115 2.24 6.72 -3.05
CA ILE A 115 3.42 6.05 -3.59
C ILE A 115 3.43 4.67 -2.94
N ASP A 116 3.18 3.63 -3.73
CA ASP A 116 3.18 2.24 -3.27
C ASP A 116 4.48 1.57 -3.73
N CYS A 117 5.39 1.29 -2.81
CA CYS A 117 6.69 0.70 -3.08
C CYS A 117 6.70 -0.78 -2.69
N GLN A 118 7.13 -1.66 -3.59
CA GLN A 118 7.36 -3.06 -3.26
C GLN A 118 8.68 -3.22 -2.54
N ILE A 119 8.64 -3.76 -1.32
CA ILE A 119 9.81 -3.96 -0.48
C ILE A 119 10.44 -5.32 -0.77
N GLU A 120 9.66 -6.37 -0.71
CA GLU A 120 10.11 -7.73 -1.01
C GLU A 120 8.93 -8.61 -1.41
N SER A 121 9.18 -9.59 -2.28
CA SER A 121 8.17 -10.59 -2.59
C SER A 121 8.79 -11.89 -3.08
N THR A 122 8.14 -13.00 -2.76
CA THR A 122 8.48 -14.33 -3.27
C THR A 122 7.65 -14.70 -4.51
N ILE A 123 6.61 -13.94 -4.78
CA ILE A 123 5.67 -14.19 -5.88
C ILE A 123 5.32 -12.88 -6.61
N GLN A 124 5.17 -12.94 -7.92
CA GLN A 124 4.64 -11.79 -8.66
C GLN A 124 3.15 -11.63 -8.40
N TRP A 125 2.76 -10.49 -7.84
CA TRP A 125 1.38 -10.16 -7.56
C TRP A 125 0.99 -8.80 -8.17
N PRO A 126 0.44 -8.81 -9.39
CA PRO A 126 0.14 -7.58 -10.11
C PRO A 126 -0.87 -6.69 -9.39
N ILE A 127 -0.63 -5.39 -9.43
CA ILE A 127 -1.64 -4.37 -9.10
C ILE A 127 -2.35 -3.95 -10.38
N VAL A 128 -3.65 -3.80 -10.30
CA VAL A 128 -4.49 -3.25 -11.37
C VAL A 128 -5.01 -1.90 -10.92
N ILE A 129 -4.84 -0.88 -11.77
CA ILE A 129 -5.40 0.45 -11.56
C ILE A 129 -6.25 0.78 -12.77
N GLU A 130 -7.55 0.96 -12.54
CA GLU A 130 -8.57 1.01 -13.59
C GLU A 130 -8.51 -0.27 -14.45
N ASN A 131 -8.08 -0.19 -15.69
CA ASN A 131 -7.95 -1.34 -16.59
C ASN A 131 -6.49 -1.69 -16.90
N ASN A 132 -5.53 -1.06 -16.23
CA ASN A 132 -4.11 -1.27 -16.51
C ASN A 132 -3.49 -2.14 -15.43
N ARG A 133 -2.72 -3.12 -15.87
CA ARG A 133 -2.00 -4.08 -15.03
C ARG A 133 -0.54 -3.68 -14.89
N TYR A 134 -0.06 -3.64 -13.65
CA TYR A 134 1.33 -3.29 -13.33
C TYR A 134 1.97 -4.40 -12.52
N ILE A 135 3.21 -4.74 -12.86
CA ILE A 135 4.08 -5.64 -12.10
C ILE A 135 5.19 -4.78 -11.51
N LEU A 136 5.40 -4.91 -10.21
CA LEU A 136 6.50 -4.25 -9.50
C LEU A 136 7.54 -5.30 -9.12
N ASN A 137 8.81 -4.93 -9.20
CA ASN A 137 9.91 -5.66 -8.60
C ASN A 137 10.25 -5.02 -7.24
N ASN A 138 11.13 -5.63 -6.47
CA ASN A 138 11.61 -5.02 -5.24
C ASN A 138 12.25 -3.67 -5.53
N ASN A 139 11.95 -2.69 -4.70
CA ASN A 139 12.31 -1.27 -4.87
C ASN A 139 11.66 -0.54 -6.06
N ASP A 140 10.70 -1.15 -6.76
CA ASP A 140 9.86 -0.41 -7.70
C ASP A 140 8.69 0.23 -6.95
N ALA A 141 8.27 1.40 -7.42
CA ALA A 141 7.10 2.08 -6.89
C ALA A 141 6.08 2.39 -7.99
N ILE A 142 4.81 2.35 -7.64
CA ILE A 142 3.72 2.88 -8.45
C ILE A 142 3.09 4.08 -7.75
N VAL A 143 2.77 5.09 -8.54
CA VAL A 143 2.40 6.41 -8.08
C VAL A 143 1.11 6.85 -8.75
N PHE A 144 0.07 7.18 -7.98
CA PHE A 144 -1.25 7.54 -8.53
C PHE A 144 -2.16 8.26 -7.52
N GLU A 145 -3.25 8.86 -8.02
CA GLU A 145 -4.32 9.45 -7.21
C GLU A 145 -5.24 8.34 -6.68
N SER A 146 -4.89 7.74 -5.55
CA SER A 146 -5.60 6.56 -5.01
C SER A 146 -7.02 6.85 -4.51
N SER A 147 -7.34 8.09 -4.21
CA SER A 147 -8.72 8.52 -3.91
C SER A 147 -9.60 8.71 -5.15
N LYS A 148 -9.04 8.54 -6.34
CA LYS A 148 -9.73 8.76 -7.61
C LYS A 148 -9.81 7.53 -8.47
N TYR A 149 -8.74 6.75 -8.53
CA TYR A 149 -8.65 5.57 -9.38
C TYR A 149 -8.93 4.31 -8.58
N ALA A 150 -9.87 3.51 -9.07
CA ALA A 150 -10.12 2.19 -8.52
C ALA A 150 -8.90 1.30 -8.73
N HIS A 151 -8.47 0.62 -7.66
CA HIS A 151 -7.32 -0.25 -7.71
C HIS A 151 -7.51 -1.51 -6.88
N TRP A 152 -6.79 -2.58 -7.25
CA TRP A 152 -6.84 -3.87 -6.58
C TRP A 152 -5.61 -4.70 -6.94
N ARG A 153 -5.43 -5.81 -6.24
CA ARG A 153 -4.47 -6.84 -6.65
C ARG A 153 -5.21 -7.99 -7.34
N GLU A 154 -4.63 -8.52 -8.39
CA GLU A 154 -5.23 -9.67 -9.09
C GLU A 154 -5.37 -10.86 -8.15
N PRO A 155 -6.50 -11.62 -8.19
CA PRO A 155 -6.58 -12.89 -7.49
C PRO A 155 -5.52 -13.86 -8.01
N ILE A 156 -4.68 -14.39 -7.10
CA ILE A 156 -3.70 -15.44 -7.38
C ILE A 156 -3.65 -16.42 -6.21
N LEU A 157 -3.12 -17.61 -6.45
CA LEU A 157 -2.89 -18.58 -5.39
C LEU A 157 -1.53 -18.33 -4.73
N PHE A 158 -1.54 -18.01 -3.43
CA PHE A 158 -0.36 -17.99 -2.61
C PHE A 158 -0.08 -19.40 -2.09
N LYS A 159 1.17 -19.83 -2.07
CA LYS A 159 1.63 -20.97 -1.28
C LYS A 159 1.85 -20.54 0.17
N ASP A 160 2.17 -21.48 1.06
CA ASP A 160 2.33 -21.16 2.49
C ASP A 160 3.56 -20.29 2.76
N GLU A 161 4.62 -20.46 1.95
CA GLU A 161 5.85 -19.67 1.98
C GLU A 161 5.78 -18.32 1.26
N ASP A 162 4.70 -18.08 0.49
CA ASP A 162 4.59 -16.86 -0.32
C ASP A 162 4.21 -15.64 0.54
N TYR A 163 4.88 -14.54 0.22
CA TYR A 163 4.55 -13.23 0.78
C TYR A 163 4.82 -12.10 -0.22
N VAL A 164 4.16 -10.97 0.03
CA VAL A 164 4.40 -9.70 -0.65
C VAL A 164 4.42 -8.60 0.39
N ASP A 165 5.51 -7.86 0.45
CA ASP A 165 5.77 -6.75 1.36
C ASP A 165 5.69 -5.43 0.59
N MET A 166 4.87 -4.53 1.11
CA MET A 166 4.60 -3.23 0.51
C MET A 166 4.78 -2.11 1.52
N ALA A 167 5.37 -1.00 1.10
CA ALA A 167 5.30 0.27 1.83
C ALA A 167 4.38 1.23 1.07
N PHE A 168 3.48 1.89 1.81
CA PHE A 168 2.52 2.85 1.30
C PHE A 168 2.81 4.21 1.90
N PHE A 169 3.05 5.20 1.05
CA PHE A 169 3.29 6.58 1.43
C PHE A 169 2.13 7.43 0.95
N HIS A 170 1.20 7.73 1.85
CA HIS A 170 0.00 8.48 1.55
C HIS A 170 0.21 9.97 1.78
N PHE A 171 -0.24 10.77 0.84
CA PHE A 171 -0.17 12.22 0.87
C PHE A 171 -1.57 12.83 0.72
N ILE A 172 -1.74 14.01 1.31
CA ILE A 172 -2.97 14.78 1.22
C ILE A 172 -2.63 16.22 0.81
N HIS A 173 -3.52 16.86 0.07
CA HIS A 173 -3.37 18.27 -0.26
C HIS A 173 -3.62 19.13 0.98
N LYS A 174 -2.67 20.01 1.36
CA LYS A 174 -2.73 20.84 2.59
C LYS A 174 -3.99 21.69 2.71
N ASP A 175 -4.54 22.16 1.57
CA ASP A 175 -5.72 23.02 1.52
C ASP A 175 -7.02 22.22 1.39
N LYS A 176 -6.95 20.87 1.52
CA LYS A 176 -8.14 20.05 1.45
C LYS A 176 -8.99 20.30 2.68
N PRO A 177 -10.21 20.84 2.52
CA PRO A 177 -11.10 20.96 3.66
C PRO A 177 -11.37 19.55 4.22
N ASN A 178 -11.46 19.42 5.55
CA ASN A 178 -11.82 18.16 6.25
C ASN A 178 -13.22 17.61 5.85
N ASN A 179 -13.80 18.14 4.81
CA ASN A 179 -15.08 17.71 4.26
C ASN A 179 -14.83 16.48 3.38
N PHE A 180 -15.27 15.34 3.88
CA PHE A 180 -15.32 14.08 3.16
C PHE A 180 -15.87 14.31 1.74
N LYS A 181 -14.97 14.37 0.74
CA LYS A 181 -15.41 14.34 -0.65
C LYS A 181 -16.16 13.03 -0.85
N LYS A 182 -17.30 13.10 -1.55
CA LYS A 182 -18.07 11.93 -1.94
C LYS A 182 -17.12 10.95 -2.62
N LYS A 183 -16.99 9.72 -2.07
CA LYS A 183 -16.16 8.68 -2.69
C LYS A 183 -16.63 8.50 -4.13
N ALA A 184 -15.70 8.45 -5.07
CA ALA A 184 -16.01 7.97 -6.41
C ALA A 184 -16.60 6.56 -6.31
N SER A 185 -17.62 6.24 -7.09
CA SER A 185 -18.22 4.92 -7.08
C SER A 185 -17.30 3.96 -7.85
N ILE A 186 -17.03 2.81 -7.27
CA ILE A 186 -16.32 1.73 -7.98
C ILE A 186 -17.25 1.17 -9.06
N ARG A 187 -16.72 0.95 -10.25
CA ARG A 187 -17.48 0.34 -11.33
C ARG A 187 -17.83 -1.11 -11.00
N GLY A 188 -19.08 -1.47 -11.20
CA GLY A 188 -19.58 -2.82 -10.88
C GLY A 188 -18.89 -3.94 -11.68
N ASP A 189 -18.44 -3.63 -12.92
CA ASP A 189 -17.68 -4.58 -13.75
C ASP A 189 -16.31 -4.95 -13.15
N TYR A 190 -15.64 -4.03 -12.45
CA TYR A 190 -14.37 -4.33 -11.76
C TYR A 190 -14.58 -5.36 -10.64
N ILE A 191 -15.63 -5.17 -9.85
CA ILE A 191 -15.99 -6.09 -8.78
C ILE A 191 -16.39 -7.45 -9.36
N PHE A 192 -17.21 -7.47 -10.39
CA PHE A 192 -17.64 -8.70 -11.04
C PHE A 192 -16.47 -9.50 -11.63
N ASN A 193 -15.58 -8.84 -12.37
CA ASN A 193 -14.41 -9.47 -12.98
C ASN A 193 -13.43 -10.00 -11.95
N TYR A 194 -13.25 -9.28 -10.84
CA TYR A 194 -12.43 -9.73 -9.71
C TYR A 194 -12.94 -11.06 -9.16
N TYR A 195 -14.22 -11.13 -8.76
CA TYR A 195 -14.79 -12.35 -8.17
C TYR A 195 -14.90 -13.50 -9.17
N LYS A 196 -15.09 -13.21 -10.46
CA LYS A 196 -15.02 -14.24 -11.49
C LYS A 196 -13.65 -14.90 -11.54
N LYS A 197 -12.59 -14.08 -11.56
CA LYS A 197 -11.20 -14.58 -11.57
C LYS A 197 -10.84 -15.30 -10.26
N GLU A 198 -11.29 -14.81 -9.11
CA GLU A 198 -11.08 -15.49 -7.83
C GLU A 198 -11.70 -16.91 -7.82
N LYS A 199 -12.92 -17.07 -8.37
CA LYS A 199 -13.58 -18.39 -8.48
C LYS A 199 -12.89 -19.37 -9.43
N GLU A 200 -12.17 -18.88 -10.44
CA GLU A 200 -11.41 -19.73 -11.37
C GLU A 200 -10.15 -20.32 -10.70
N LEU A 201 -9.74 -19.82 -9.55
CA LEU A 201 -8.57 -20.27 -8.78
C LEU A 201 -8.90 -21.25 -7.66
N THR A 202 -10.18 -21.39 -7.29
CA THR A 202 -10.69 -22.31 -6.25
C THR A 202 -11.32 -23.54 -6.86
#